data_4b7a50f72b716d1a610927d6138074fe
#
_entry.id   4b7a50f72b716d1a610927d6138074fe
#
_cell.length_a   1.000
_cell.length_b   1.000
_cell.length_c   1.000
_cell.angle_alpha   90.00
_cell.angle_beta   90.00
_cell.angle_gamma   90.00
#
_symmetry.space_group_name_H-M   'P 1'
#
loop_
_entity.id
_entity.type
_entity.pdbx_description
1 polymer ?
#
loop_
_entity_poly.entity_id
_entity_poly.type
_entity_poly.pdbx_seq_one_letter_code
_entity_poly.pdbx_strand_id
1 'polypeptide(L)'
;MSDDVDAPDLAVGHLPRRLANRHIQLIAIGGTIGTGLFMGSGRTISHAGPAVLVVYGIVGFFLFFVLRAMGELLLSNLNYKSFVDFAADLLGPGAGFFVGWSYWFAWIITGTAEIVAITGYAKFWWPDLPAWLPALVTVALILAFNLFSVRNFGEIEFWFALIKLVAIVCFILAGAILLATHFVSPQGDPATIENLWNDGGFFATGFAGVVSGFQVATFAFVGVELVGTAAAETANPRRVLPRAINAVPLRISIFYIGALLAILVVVPWRQFASGQSPFVMMFSLAGLAAAASVVNFVVITSAASSVNSGLFSTGRTLFGLADEGSAPSPFRRLNRGGVPGPALLATAALLLTSIPLLYVHGSVIGAFTLLTIVSSLLFMFVWAMIIVSYLVYRRRHQQRHADSIYRMPAGVAMCWAVLAFFAFVIWTLSTERETAIALAWFPLWLAVLAVGWLIIRRRPRHTETYRRFQIEMNRPVDQETVELVGPR
;
A
#
# COMPACT_ATOMS: atom_id res chain seq x y z
N MET A 1 13.30 -57.62 -10.45
CA MET A 1 14.15 -56.51 -9.99
C MET A 1 13.86 -55.37 -10.92
N SER A 2 12.85 -54.60 -10.58
CA SER A 2 12.39 -53.41 -11.31
C SER A 2 12.87 -52.19 -10.53
N ASP A 3 13.83 -51.47 -11.10
CA ASP A 3 14.31 -50.20 -10.57
C ASP A 3 13.22 -49.15 -10.78
N ASP A 4 12.43 -48.91 -9.74
CA ASP A 4 11.65 -47.72 -9.59
C ASP A 4 12.62 -46.55 -9.35
N VAL A 5 12.94 -45.82 -10.43
CA VAL A 5 13.61 -44.53 -10.34
C VAL A 5 12.57 -43.55 -9.84
N ASP A 6 12.58 -43.24 -8.55
CA ASP A 6 11.86 -42.14 -7.94
C ASP A 6 12.17 -40.85 -8.70
N ALA A 7 11.29 -40.47 -9.58
CA ALA A 7 11.26 -39.11 -10.13
C ALA A 7 11.00 -38.13 -8.96
N PRO A 8 11.86 -37.15 -8.71
CA PRO A 8 11.61 -36.17 -7.67
C PRO A 8 10.30 -35.44 -8.02
N ASP A 9 9.31 -35.62 -7.15
CA ASP A 9 8.03 -34.92 -7.17
C ASP A 9 8.31 -33.41 -7.14
N LEU A 10 8.40 -32.80 -8.32
CA LEU A 10 8.44 -31.34 -8.51
C LEU A 10 7.03 -30.79 -8.26
N ALA A 11 6.54 -30.95 -7.04
CA ALA A 11 5.38 -30.25 -6.56
C ALA A 11 5.63 -28.75 -6.77
N VAL A 12 4.98 -28.18 -7.76
CA VAL A 12 4.91 -26.72 -7.97
C VAL A 12 4.47 -26.13 -6.64
N GLY A 13 5.36 -25.38 -5.98
CA GLY A 13 5.19 -24.93 -4.62
C GLY A 13 4.02 -24.00 -4.47
N HIS A 14 2.85 -24.55 -4.14
CA HIS A 14 1.71 -23.72 -3.72
C HIS A 14 2.01 -23.16 -2.35
N LEU A 15 2.03 -21.84 -2.24
CA LEU A 15 2.08 -21.16 -0.95
C LEU A 15 0.85 -21.59 -0.12
N PRO A 16 1.04 -22.10 1.11
CA PRO A 16 -0.07 -22.62 1.90
C PRO A 16 -1.04 -21.51 2.29
N ARG A 17 -2.34 -21.70 2.02
CA ARG A 17 -3.44 -20.82 2.45
C ARG A 17 -3.66 -20.96 3.96
N ARG A 18 -2.96 -20.16 4.78
CA ARG A 18 -2.97 -20.28 6.26
C ARG A 18 -3.54 -19.05 6.98
N LEU A 19 -4.02 -18.04 6.26
CA LEU A 19 -4.64 -16.85 6.86
C LEU A 19 -6.11 -17.12 7.20
N ALA A 20 -6.50 -16.84 8.44
CA ALA A 20 -7.91 -16.89 8.85
C ALA A 20 -8.68 -15.67 8.34
N ASN A 21 -10.01 -15.79 8.18
CA ASN A 21 -10.87 -14.68 7.71
C ASN A 21 -10.71 -13.39 8.52
N ARG A 22 -10.49 -13.48 9.85
CA ARG A 22 -10.22 -12.31 10.71
C ARG A 22 -8.94 -11.56 10.31
N HIS A 23 -7.88 -12.31 9.96
CA HIS A 23 -6.60 -11.72 9.53
C HIS A 23 -6.78 -10.93 8.24
N ILE A 24 -7.49 -11.52 7.26
CA ILE A 24 -7.70 -10.91 5.95
C ILE A 24 -8.55 -9.64 6.04
N GLN A 25 -9.62 -9.66 6.85
CA GLN A 25 -10.46 -8.48 7.05
C GLN A 25 -9.67 -7.33 7.67
N LEU A 26 -8.81 -7.61 8.65
CA LEU A 26 -8.01 -6.58 9.29
C LEU A 26 -6.80 -6.14 8.46
N ILE A 27 -6.16 -7.05 7.71
CA ILE A 27 -5.14 -6.70 6.71
C ILE A 27 -5.75 -5.76 5.66
N ALA A 28 -6.95 -6.08 5.17
CA ALA A 28 -7.67 -5.25 4.21
C ALA A 28 -8.06 -3.87 4.76
N ILE A 29 -8.23 -3.71 6.06
CA ILE A 29 -8.58 -2.45 6.72
C ILE A 29 -7.30 -1.72 7.15
N GLY A 30 -6.43 -2.43 7.85
CA GLY A 30 -5.27 -1.85 8.52
C GLY A 30 -4.04 -1.71 7.62
N GLY A 31 -3.90 -2.54 6.59
CA GLY A 31 -2.74 -2.50 5.69
C GLY A 31 -2.63 -1.20 4.88
N THR A 32 -3.74 -0.47 4.71
CA THR A 32 -3.78 0.81 3.98
C THR A 32 -3.43 2.02 4.86
N ILE A 33 -3.51 1.90 6.18
CA ILE A 33 -3.27 3.02 7.10
C ILE A 33 -1.82 2.94 7.58
N GLY A 34 -0.96 3.73 6.97
CA GLY A 34 0.47 3.88 7.28
C GLY A 34 0.85 5.33 7.55
N THR A 35 2.15 5.64 7.48
CA THR A 35 2.66 7.00 7.67
C THR A 35 2.19 7.99 6.61
N GLY A 36 1.68 7.52 5.48
CA GLY A 36 1.07 8.38 4.47
C GLY A 36 -0.08 9.22 5.01
N LEU A 37 -0.95 8.63 5.87
CA LEU A 37 -1.97 9.39 6.58
C LEU A 37 -1.37 10.15 7.77
N PHE A 38 -0.58 9.50 8.61
CA PHE A 38 -0.11 10.09 9.87
C PHE A 38 0.95 11.18 9.70
N MET A 39 1.85 11.08 8.71
CA MET A 39 2.91 12.06 8.47
C MET A 39 2.68 12.83 7.16
N GLY A 40 2.35 12.13 6.09
CA GLY A 40 2.14 12.72 4.77
C GLY A 40 1.01 13.75 4.73
N SER A 41 -0.02 13.58 5.57
CA SER A 41 -1.11 14.54 5.67
C SER A 41 -0.68 15.91 6.19
N GLY A 42 0.40 16.03 6.98
CA GLY A 42 0.94 17.30 7.42
C GLY A 42 1.39 18.17 6.25
N ARG A 43 2.12 17.59 5.31
CA ARG A 43 2.52 18.29 4.08
C ARG A 43 1.29 18.63 3.21
N THR A 44 0.34 17.70 3.10
CA THR A 44 -0.89 17.96 2.34
C THR A 44 -1.72 19.09 2.96
N ILE A 45 -1.84 19.15 4.30
CA ILE A 45 -2.52 20.24 5.01
C ILE A 45 -1.78 21.55 4.77
N SER A 46 -0.45 21.59 4.90
CA SER A 46 0.31 22.83 4.72
C SER A 46 0.22 23.41 3.30
N HIS A 47 0.01 22.56 2.28
CA HIS A 47 -0.17 22.98 0.88
C HIS A 47 -1.61 23.30 0.54
N ALA A 48 -2.58 22.47 0.91
CA ALA A 48 -3.98 22.56 0.50
C ALA A 48 -4.88 23.26 1.53
N GLY A 49 -4.42 23.47 2.76
CA GLY A 49 -5.26 23.95 3.85
C GLY A 49 -6.44 23.01 4.12
N PRO A 50 -7.63 23.53 4.48
CA PRO A 50 -8.83 22.73 4.70
C PRO A 50 -9.28 21.91 3.49
N ALA A 51 -8.93 22.33 2.27
CA ALA A 51 -9.22 21.58 1.04
C ALA A 51 -8.54 20.21 0.96
N VAL A 52 -7.63 19.87 1.88
CA VAL A 52 -7.10 18.52 2.05
C VAL A 52 -8.20 17.46 2.11
N LEU A 53 -9.35 17.76 2.71
CA LEU A 53 -10.51 16.87 2.77
C LEU A 53 -11.01 16.49 1.37
N VAL A 54 -11.06 17.45 0.45
CA VAL A 54 -11.44 17.24 -0.96
C VAL A 54 -10.36 16.46 -1.70
N VAL A 55 -9.08 16.78 -1.48
CA VAL A 55 -7.94 16.08 -2.09
C VAL A 55 -7.99 14.59 -1.76
N TYR A 56 -8.13 14.24 -0.47
CA TYR A 56 -8.22 12.84 -0.04
C TYR A 56 -9.49 12.15 -0.55
N GLY A 57 -10.61 12.87 -0.58
CA GLY A 57 -11.87 12.35 -1.14
C GLY A 57 -11.73 11.99 -2.63
N ILE A 58 -11.11 12.86 -3.43
CA ILE A 58 -10.88 12.63 -4.86
C ILE A 58 -9.93 11.46 -5.10
N VAL A 59 -8.80 11.39 -4.39
CA VAL A 59 -7.86 10.26 -4.51
C VAL A 59 -8.58 8.95 -4.16
N GLY A 60 -9.29 8.92 -3.03
CA GLY A 60 -10.04 7.74 -2.60
C GLY A 60 -11.13 7.32 -3.58
N PHE A 61 -11.83 8.28 -4.19
CA PHE A 61 -12.83 8.04 -5.22
C PHE A 61 -12.23 7.29 -6.42
N PHE A 62 -11.14 7.80 -7.00
CA PHE A 62 -10.53 7.14 -8.15
C PHE A 62 -9.93 5.77 -7.81
N LEU A 63 -9.30 5.63 -6.66
CA LEU A 63 -8.73 4.36 -6.23
C LEU A 63 -9.80 3.30 -5.93
N PHE A 64 -10.99 3.68 -5.47
CA PHE A 64 -12.11 2.76 -5.37
C PHE A 64 -12.41 2.07 -6.71
N PHE A 65 -12.35 2.79 -7.84
CA PHE A 65 -12.57 2.19 -9.16
C PHE A 65 -11.42 1.29 -9.62
N VAL A 66 -10.18 1.60 -9.22
CA VAL A 66 -9.05 0.67 -9.43
C VAL A 66 -9.33 -0.66 -8.74
N LEU A 67 -9.78 -0.60 -7.47
CA LEU A 67 -10.13 -1.81 -6.71
C LEU A 67 -11.33 -2.55 -7.29
N ARG A 68 -12.32 -1.83 -7.82
CA ARG A 68 -13.47 -2.44 -8.51
C ARG A 68 -13.03 -3.19 -9.76
N ALA A 69 -12.15 -2.59 -10.58
CA ALA A 69 -11.57 -3.24 -11.75
C ALA A 69 -10.75 -4.49 -11.36
N MET A 70 -9.89 -4.37 -10.36
CA MET A 70 -9.10 -5.48 -9.83
C MET A 70 -10.00 -6.62 -9.31
N GLY A 71 -11.03 -6.28 -8.55
CA GLY A 71 -11.97 -7.25 -7.98
C GLY A 71 -12.72 -8.02 -9.08
N GLU A 72 -13.19 -7.36 -10.13
CA GLU A 72 -13.84 -8.02 -11.26
C GLU A 72 -12.86 -8.94 -11.99
N LEU A 73 -11.62 -8.50 -12.24
CA LEU A 73 -10.59 -9.31 -12.88
C LEU A 73 -10.27 -10.58 -12.08
N LEU A 74 -10.00 -10.45 -10.78
CA LEU A 74 -9.70 -11.59 -9.90
C LEU A 74 -10.86 -12.58 -9.82
N LEU A 75 -12.11 -12.11 -9.85
CA LEU A 75 -13.30 -12.97 -9.83
C LEU A 75 -13.66 -13.57 -11.19
N SER A 76 -13.14 -13.00 -12.28
CA SER A 76 -13.37 -13.51 -13.64
C SER A 76 -12.61 -14.82 -13.92
N ASN A 77 -11.53 -15.06 -13.20
CA ASN A 77 -10.75 -16.29 -13.23
C ASN A 77 -10.12 -16.56 -11.85
N LEU A 78 -10.65 -17.55 -11.12
CA LEU A 78 -10.19 -17.88 -9.77
C LEU A 78 -8.79 -18.53 -9.72
N ASN A 79 -8.18 -18.80 -10.86
CA ASN A 79 -6.79 -19.22 -10.94
C ASN A 79 -5.82 -18.04 -10.73
N TYR A 80 -6.26 -16.79 -10.92
CA TYR A 80 -5.44 -15.61 -10.61
C TYR A 80 -5.21 -15.50 -9.10
N LYS A 81 -3.94 -15.44 -8.70
CA LYS A 81 -3.48 -15.26 -7.32
C LYS A 81 -3.23 -13.78 -7.01
N SER A 82 -2.98 -12.98 -8.06
CA SER A 82 -2.65 -11.55 -7.94
C SER A 82 -2.95 -10.78 -9.24
N PHE A 83 -2.76 -9.47 -9.17
CA PHE A 83 -2.83 -8.62 -10.37
C PHE A 83 -1.64 -8.84 -11.34
N VAL A 84 -0.54 -9.46 -10.89
CA VAL A 84 0.57 -9.86 -11.76
C VAL A 84 0.11 -10.92 -12.74
N ASP A 85 -0.68 -11.91 -12.28
CA ASP A 85 -1.17 -13.01 -13.10
C ASP A 85 -2.10 -12.53 -14.20
N PHE A 86 -3.11 -11.72 -13.88
CA PHE A 86 -4.00 -11.23 -14.93
C PHE A 86 -3.32 -10.21 -15.85
N ALA A 87 -2.29 -9.47 -15.40
CA ALA A 87 -1.49 -8.65 -16.27
C ALA A 87 -0.67 -9.51 -17.27
N ALA A 88 -0.08 -10.62 -16.79
CA ALA A 88 0.64 -11.57 -17.63
C ALA A 88 -0.27 -12.27 -18.63
N ASP A 89 -1.48 -12.68 -18.20
CA ASP A 89 -2.44 -13.38 -19.06
C ASP A 89 -3.04 -12.45 -20.15
N LEU A 90 -3.51 -11.27 -19.74
CA LEU A 90 -4.23 -10.36 -20.64
C LEU A 90 -3.32 -9.49 -21.51
N LEU A 91 -2.18 -9.05 -20.99
CA LEU A 91 -1.24 -8.13 -21.67
C LEU A 91 0.04 -8.81 -22.15
N GLY A 92 0.29 -10.03 -21.69
CA GLY A 92 1.46 -10.83 -22.04
C GLY A 92 2.54 -10.86 -20.94
N PRO A 93 3.52 -11.78 -21.10
CA PRO A 93 4.50 -12.07 -20.03
C PRO A 93 5.39 -10.88 -19.66
N GLY A 94 5.65 -9.98 -20.62
CA GLY A 94 6.34 -8.72 -20.34
C GLY A 94 5.60 -7.83 -19.35
N ALA A 95 4.28 -7.73 -19.48
CA ALA A 95 3.46 -6.94 -18.56
C ALA A 95 3.52 -7.52 -17.12
N GLY A 96 3.38 -8.84 -16.98
CA GLY A 96 3.57 -9.51 -15.68
C GLY A 96 4.93 -9.22 -15.06
N PHE A 97 6.00 -9.30 -15.86
CA PHE A 97 7.36 -8.98 -15.43
C PHE A 97 7.47 -7.53 -14.92
N PHE A 98 7.00 -6.54 -15.71
CA PHE A 98 7.07 -5.14 -15.33
C PHE A 98 6.24 -4.84 -14.09
N VAL A 99 5.02 -5.36 -14.01
CA VAL A 99 4.12 -5.17 -12.85
C VAL A 99 4.70 -5.82 -11.60
N GLY A 100 5.15 -7.06 -11.69
CA GLY A 100 5.68 -7.81 -10.54
C GLY A 100 6.93 -7.15 -9.94
N TRP A 101 7.92 -6.81 -10.77
CA TRP A 101 9.13 -6.13 -10.31
C TRP A 101 8.87 -4.70 -9.81
N SER A 102 7.95 -3.94 -10.46
CA SER A 102 7.59 -2.60 -9.99
C SER A 102 6.85 -2.65 -8.66
N TYR A 103 5.97 -3.62 -8.45
CA TYR A 103 5.28 -3.80 -7.19
C TYR A 103 6.24 -4.21 -6.05
N TRP A 104 7.16 -5.13 -6.32
CA TRP A 104 8.20 -5.51 -5.38
C TRP A 104 9.06 -4.31 -4.98
N PHE A 105 9.52 -3.53 -5.95
CA PHE A 105 10.34 -2.35 -5.69
C PHE A 105 9.55 -1.23 -5.01
N ALA A 106 8.29 -1.03 -5.38
CA ALA A 106 7.40 -0.06 -4.74
C ALA A 106 7.28 -0.30 -3.23
N TRP A 107 7.14 -1.56 -2.81
CA TRP A 107 7.09 -1.92 -1.40
C TRP A 107 8.43 -1.78 -0.68
N ILE A 108 9.56 -1.95 -1.36
CA ILE A 108 10.88 -1.65 -0.78
C ILE A 108 10.99 -0.15 -0.50
N ILE A 109 10.66 0.69 -1.48
CA ILE A 109 10.68 2.15 -1.31
C ILE A 109 9.71 2.60 -0.21
N THR A 110 8.50 2.04 -0.18
CA THR A 110 7.53 2.30 0.90
C THR A 110 8.07 1.89 2.26
N GLY A 111 8.57 0.67 2.40
CA GLY A 111 9.14 0.19 3.66
C GLY A 111 10.34 1.05 4.11
N THR A 112 11.17 1.51 3.18
CA THR A 112 12.25 2.44 3.46
C THR A 112 11.72 3.79 3.98
N ALA A 113 10.64 4.33 3.38
CA ALA A 113 9.98 5.55 3.86
C ALA A 113 9.39 5.38 5.27
N GLU A 114 8.73 4.25 5.53
CA GLU A 114 8.17 3.92 6.84
C GLU A 114 9.27 3.84 7.92
N ILE A 115 10.43 3.22 7.62
CA ILE A 115 11.58 3.13 8.54
C ILE A 115 12.18 4.51 8.81
N VAL A 116 12.29 5.35 7.77
CA VAL A 116 12.71 6.76 7.91
C VAL A 116 11.75 7.51 8.84
N ALA A 117 10.45 7.33 8.68
CA ALA A 117 9.44 7.94 9.55
C ALA A 117 9.54 7.42 11.00
N ILE A 118 9.67 6.10 11.21
CA ILE A 118 9.87 5.50 12.55
C ILE A 118 11.07 6.14 13.25
N THR A 119 12.17 6.38 12.52
CA THR A 119 13.34 7.06 13.06
C THR A 119 13.03 8.48 13.51
N GLY A 120 12.26 9.24 12.72
CA GLY A 120 11.81 10.57 13.10
C GLY A 120 10.90 10.57 14.34
N TYR A 121 9.96 9.63 14.41
CA TYR A 121 9.04 9.49 15.56
C TYR A 121 9.74 9.00 16.84
N ALA A 122 10.77 8.16 16.73
CA ALA A 122 11.57 7.75 17.88
C ALA A 122 12.31 8.93 18.52
N LYS A 123 12.77 9.89 17.71
CA LYS A 123 13.42 11.13 18.17
C LYS A 123 12.48 12.08 18.92
N PHE A 124 11.18 11.88 18.89
CA PHE A 124 10.22 12.60 19.71
C PHE A 124 10.50 12.42 21.20
N TRP A 125 10.89 11.22 21.63
CA TRP A 125 11.21 10.92 23.03
C TRP A 125 12.71 11.00 23.30
N TRP A 126 13.55 10.65 22.32
CA TRP A 126 15.02 10.60 22.42
C TRP A 126 15.65 11.38 21.27
N PRO A 127 15.76 12.73 21.38
CA PRO A 127 16.29 13.58 20.30
C PRO A 127 17.69 13.18 19.82
N ASP A 128 18.56 12.72 20.75
CA ASP A 128 19.95 12.37 20.49
C ASP A 128 20.14 10.92 20.00
N LEU A 129 19.04 10.17 19.80
CA LEU A 129 19.11 8.78 19.37
C LEU A 129 19.79 8.67 17.99
N PRO A 130 20.85 7.83 17.83
CA PRO A 130 21.46 7.60 16.54
C PRO A 130 20.45 7.08 15.52
N ALA A 131 20.35 7.71 14.35
CA ALA A 131 19.33 7.42 13.36
C ALA A 131 19.36 5.97 12.83
N TRP A 132 20.53 5.34 12.82
CA TRP A 132 20.67 3.93 12.40
C TRP A 132 20.01 2.93 13.36
N LEU A 133 19.88 3.26 14.65
CA LEU A 133 19.42 2.31 15.67
C LEU A 133 17.92 1.97 15.50
N PRO A 134 16.97 2.92 15.41
CA PRO A 134 15.57 2.60 15.15
C PRO A 134 15.38 1.86 13.82
N ALA A 135 16.12 2.24 12.79
CA ALA A 135 16.07 1.60 11.48
C ALA A 135 16.51 0.13 11.55
N LEU A 136 17.68 -0.15 12.16
CA LEU A 136 18.19 -1.52 12.30
C LEU A 136 17.26 -2.38 13.16
N VAL A 137 16.80 -1.86 14.30
CA VAL A 137 15.90 -2.58 15.23
C VAL A 137 14.58 -2.92 14.52
N THR A 138 14.00 -1.98 13.78
CA THR A 138 12.76 -2.22 13.04
C THR A 138 12.94 -3.33 12.00
N VAL A 139 13.97 -3.25 11.16
CA VAL A 139 14.23 -4.27 10.14
C VAL A 139 14.49 -5.64 10.77
N ALA A 140 15.30 -5.69 11.83
CA ALA A 140 15.62 -6.94 12.50
C ALA A 140 14.39 -7.60 13.13
N LEU A 141 13.54 -6.84 13.83
CA LEU A 141 12.33 -7.35 14.46
C LEU A 141 11.31 -7.84 13.42
N ILE A 142 11.03 -7.02 12.39
CA ILE A 142 10.05 -7.38 11.36
C ILE A 142 10.53 -8.59 10.54
N LEU A 143 11.83 -8.65 10.20
CA LEU A 143 12.42 -9.82 9.54
C LEU A 143 12.30 -11.07 10.41
N ALA A 144 12.65 -10.98 11.69
CA ALA A 144 12.54 -12.11 12.62
C ALA A 144 11.09 -12.64 12.66
N PHE A 145 10.10 -11.76 12.79
CA PHE A 145 8.69 -12.15 12.83
C PHE A 145 8.24 -12.84 11.54
N ASN A 146 8.67 -12.35 10.37
CA ASN A 146 8.27 -12.91 9.08
C ASN A 146 8.98 -14.23 8.75
N LEU A 147 10.18 -14.52 9.29
CA LEU A 147 10.91 -15.74 9.02
C LEU A 147 10.32 -16.98 9.70
N PHE A 148 9.58 -16.83 10.80
CA PHE A 148 9.08 -17.98 11.56
C PHE A 148 7.89 -18.67 10.87
N SER A 149 6.79 -17.98 10.61
CA SER A 149 5.63 -18.57 9.93
C SER A 149 4.64 -17.52 9.42
N VAL A 150 3.84 -17.93 8.41
CA VAL A 150 2.72 -17.14 7.87
C VAL A 150 1.66 -16.85 8.95
N ARG A 151 1.45 -17.75 9.90
CA ARG A 151 0.49 -17.56 10.99
C ARG A 151 0.95 -16.44 11.92
N ASN A 152 2.23 -16.38 12.27
CA ASN A 152 2.78 -15.32 13.13
C ASN A 152 2.65 -13.95 12.46
N PHE A 153 2.91 -13.86 11.14
CA PHE A 153 2.63 -12.63 10.39
C PHE A 153 1.17 -12.20 10.57
N GLY A 154 0.21 -13.10 10.35
CA GLY A 154 -1.22 -12.79 10.45
C GLY A 154 -1.64 -12.31 11.85
N GLU A 155 -1.14 -12.93 12.93
CA GLU A 155 -1.45 -12.52 14.31
C GLU A 155 -0.85 -11.14 14.65
N ILE A 156 0.38 -10.87 14.25
CA ILE A 156 1.03 -9.57 14.49
C ILE A 156 0.31 -8.47 13.72
N GLU A 157 0.00 -8.70 12.45
CA GLU A 157 -0.73 -7.74 11.63
C GLU A 157 -2.15 -7.48 12.17
N PHE A 158 -2.80 -8.51 12.70
CA PHE A 158 -4.09 -8.37 13.38
C PHE A 158 -4.01 -7.36 14.54
N TRP A 159 -3.03 -7.52 15.45
CA TRP A 159 -2.87 -6.62 16.59
C TRP A 159 -2.47 -5.20 16.16
N PHE A 160 -1.55 -5.07 15.22
CA PHE A 160 -1.18 -3.76 14.67
C PHE A 160 -2.38 -3.06 14.03
N ALA A 161 -3.18 -3.77 13.22
CA ALA A 161 -4.36 -3.21 12.61
C ALA A 161 -5.41 -2.80 13.65
N LEU A 162 -5.62 -3.60 14.68
CA LEU A 162 -6.55 -3.29 15.76
C LEU A 162 -6.13 -2.04 16.55
N ILE A 163 -4.84 -1.94 16.91
CA ILE A 163 -4.30 -0.77 17.63
C ILE A 163 -4.56 0.50 16.84
N LYS A 164 -4.20 0.52 15.53
CA LYS A 164 -4.36 1.73 14.71
C LYS A 164 -5.82 2.09 14.47
N LEU A 165 -6.73 1.11 14.31
CA LEU A 165 -8.16 1.37 14.15
C LEU A 165 -8.78 1.97 15.41
N VAL A 166 -8.51 1.36 16.57
CA VAL A 166 -8.99 1.86 17.86
C VAL A 166 -8.44 3.26 18.11
N ALA A 167 -7.15 3.47 17.84
CA ALA A 167 -6.52 4.77 18.05
C ALA A 167 -7.13 5.86 17.17
N ILE A 168 -7.42 5.59 15.88
CA ILE A 168 -8.06 6.59 15.00
C ILE A 168 -9.49 6.90 15.46
N VAL A 169 -10.24 5.88 15.88
CA VAL A 169 -11.60 6.11 16.41
C VAL A 169 -11.53 6.96 17.69
N CYS A 170 -10.64 6.61 18.64
CA CYS A 170 -10.43 7.43 19.84
C CYS A 170 -9.96 8.84 19.50
N PHE A 171 -9.13 9.00 18.48
CA PHE A 171 -8.65 10.27 17.98
C PHE A 171 -9.81 11.15 17.45
N ILE A 172 -10.68 10.59 16.61
CA ILE A 172 -11.87 11.29 16.09
C ILE A 172 -12.82 11.68 17.24
N LEU A 173 -13.03 10.76 18.19
CA LEU A 173 -13.86 11.04 19.37
C LEU A 173 -13.26 12.16 20.24
N ALA A 174 -11.94 12.15 20.45
CA ALA A 174 -11.25 13.22 21.17
C ALA A 174 -11.42 14.56 20.47
N GLY A 175 -11.26 14.62 19.15
CA GLY A 175 -11.52 15.84 18.38
C GLY A 175 -12.97 16.31 18.48
N ALA A 176 -13.95 15.40 18.45
CA ALA A 176 -15.35 15.72 18.63
C ALA A 176 -15.66 16.25 20.05
N ILE A 177 -15.03 15.69 21.08
CA ILE A 177 -15.17 16.16 22.47
C ILE A 177 -14.57 17.56 22.61
N LEU A 178 -13.35 17.79 22.11
CA LEU A 178 -12.72 19.12 22.15
C LEU A 178 -13.55 20.18 21.44
N LEU A 179 -14.14 19.82 20.29
CA LEU A 179 -15.07 20.68 19.57
C LEU A 179 -16.35 20.98 20.38
N ALA A 180 -16.98 19.93 20.93
CA ALA A 180 -18.24 20.07 21.70
C ALA A 180 -18.08 20.85 23.00
N THR A 181 -16.89 20.78 23.63
CA THR A 181 -16.57 21.53 24.84
C THR A 181 -16.04 22.95 24.57
N HIS A 182 -16.00 23.36 23.30
CA HIS A 182 -15.41 24.66 22.91
C HIS A 182 -14.01 24.85 23.52
N PHE A 183 -13.21 23.80 23.50
CA PHE A 183 -11.87 23.79 24.08
C PHE A 183 -11.03 24.92 23.47
N VAL A 184 -10.33 25.67 24.31
CA VAL A 184 -9.39 26.70 23.88
C VAL A 184 -7.97 26.21 24.15
N SER A 185 -7.13 26.24 23.11
CA SER A 185 -5.73 25.82 23.24
C SER A 185 -4.93 26.77 24.15
N PRO A 186 -3.78 26.37 24.69
CA PRO A 186 -2.89 27.24 25.45
C PRO A 186 -2.44 28.49 24.68
N GLN A 187 -2.51 28.45 23.34
CA GLN A 187 -2.21 29.58 22.44
C GLN A 187 -3.40 30.53 22.27
N GLY A 188 -4.58 30.18 22.77
CA GLY A 188 -5.81 30.97 22.69
C GLY A 188 -6.72 30.64 21.52
N ASP A 189 -6.40 29.58 20.72
CA ASP A 189 -7.21 29.17 19.59
C ASP A 189 -8.36 28.26 20.04
N PRO A 190 -9.64 28.61 19.73
CA PRO A 190 -10.77 27.78 20.04
C PRO A 190 -10.94 26.63 19.06
N ALA A 191 -11.34 25.46 19.57
CA ALA A 191 -11.82 24.35 18.73
C ALA A 191 -13.20 24.72 18.16
N THR A 192 -13.27 24.93 16.85
CA THR A 192 -14.49 25.35 16.16
C THR A 192 -14.53 24.84 14.73
N ILE A 193 -15.75 24.61 14.19
CA ILE A 193 -15.93 24.27 12.78
C ILE A 193 -15.47 25.45 11.88
N GLU A 194 -15.51 26.67 12.37
CA GLU A 194 -15.09 27.86 11.64
C GLU A 194 -13.61 27.84 11.24
N ASN A 195 -12.77 27.05 11.90
CA ASN A 195 -11.37 26.82 11.51
C ASN A 195 -11.21 26.28 10.08
N LEU A 196 -12.29 25.75 9.47
CA LEU A 196 -12.28 25.33 8.07
C LEU A 196 -12.33 26.49 7.08
N TRP A 197 -12.69 27.72 7.50
CA TRP A 197 -12.81 28.88 6.59
C TRP A 197 -12.36 30.21 7.14
N ASN A 198 -12.14 30.36 8.45
CA ASN A 198 -11.70 31.63 9.03
C ASN A 198 -10.33 32.09 8.52
N ASP A 199 -9.42 31.16 8.21
CA ASP A 199 -8.07 31.44 7.77
C ASP A 199 -7.91 31.41 6.23
N GLY A 200 -8.65 32.26 5.54
CA GLY A 200 -8.57 32.42 4.09
C GLY A 200 -9.58 31.57 3.29
N GLY A 201 -10.59 31.02 3.98
CA GLY A 201 -11.64 30.20 3.37
C GLY A 201 -11.25 28.72 3.26
N PHE A 202 -12.20 27.91 2.78
CA PHE A 202 -11.99 26.47 2.61
C PHE A 202 -10.86 26.14 1.60
N PHE A 203 -10.74 26.94 0.55
CA PHE A 203 -9.67 26.87 -0.44
C PHE A 203 -8.60 27.94 -0.18
N ALA A 204 -8.14 28.05 1.07
CA ALA A 204 -7.27 29.09 1.59
C ALA A 204 -5.97 29.31 0.80
N THR A 205 -5.45 28.25 0.16
CA THR A 205 -4.21 28.27 -0.63
C THR A 205 -4.48 28.41 -2.14
N GLY A 206 -5.74 28.57 -2.53
CA GLY A 206 -6.17 28.64 -3.92
C GLY A 206 -5.96 27.35 -4.70
N PHE A 207 -6.16 27.43 -6.01
CA PHE A 207 -6.05 26.25 -6.89
C PHE A 207 -4.67 25.61 -6.88
N ALA A 208 -3.60 26.41 -6.88
CA ALA A 208 -2.23 25.91 -6.89
C ALA A 208 -1.91 25.08 -5.64
N GLY A 209 -2.33 25.53 -4.46
CA GLY A 209 -2.13 24.77 -3.23
C GLY A 209 -2.91 23.45 -3.19
N VAL A 210 -4.15 23.45 -3.70
CA VAL A 210 -4.93 22.20 -3.83
C VAL A 210 -4.23 21.21 -4.77
N VAL A 211 -3.71 21.70 -5.91
CA VAL A 211 -2.97 20.89 -6.89
C VAL A 211 -1.72 20.28 -6.24
N SER A 212 -0.93 21.08 -5.51
CA SER A 212 0.25 20.58 -4.77
C SER A 212 -0.12 19.56 -3.70
N GLY A 213 -1.32 19.65 -3.12
CA GLY A 213 -1.81 18.67 -2.15
C GLY A 213 -1.88 17.24 -2.70
N PHE A 214 -2.14 17.04 -4.01
CA PHE A 214 -2.19 15.71 -4.62
C PHE A 214 -0.83 15.01 -4.68
N GLN A 215 0.29 15.74 -4.63
CA GLN A 215 1.64 15.19 -4.78
C GLN A 215 1.96 14.12 -3.72
N VAL A 216 1.52 14.31 -2.48
CA VAL A 216 1.78 13.40 -1.36
C VAL A 216 0.55 12.61 -0.94
N ALA A 217 -0.67 13.14 -1.19
CA ALA A 217 -1.91 12.49 -0.79
C ALA A 217 -2.06 11.07 -1.35
N THR A 218 -1.56 10.81 -2.56
CA THR A 218 -1.60 9.48 -3.20
C THR A 218 -0.87 8.43 -2.37
N PHE A 219 0.23 8.79 -1.71
CA PHE A 219 0.98 7.88 -0.85
C PHE A 219 0.15 7.38 0.35
N ALA A 220 -0.77 8.18 0.86
CA ALA A 220 -1.61 7.78 1.98
C ALA A 220 -2.54 6.59 1.66
N PHE A 221 -2.71 6.25 0.38
CA PHE A 221 -3.55 5.15 -0.08
C PHE A 221 -2.75 3.94 -0.57
N VAL A 222 -1.42 3.98 -0.49
CA VAL A 222 -0.55 2.84 -0.81
C VAL A 222 -0.91 1.66 0.10
N GLY A 223 -0.98 0.47 -0.48
CA GLY A 223 -1.41 -0.75 0.22
C GLY A 223 -2.90 -1.07 0.07
N VAL A 224 -3.70 -0.18 -0.54
CA VAL A 224 -5.14 -0.45 -0.77
C VAL A 224 -5.35 -1.69 -1.65
N GLU A 225 -4.44 -1.99 -2.55
CA GLU A 225 -4.45 -3.16 -3.43
C GLU A 225 -4.18 -4.49 -2.69
N LEU A 226 -3.64 -4.45 -1.47
CA LEU A 226 -3.48 -5.64 -0.61
C LEU A 226 -4.81 -6.36 -0.35
N VAL A 227 -5.93 -5.63 -0.40
CA VAL A 227 -7.27 -6.22 -0.36
C VAL A 227 -7.45 -7.28 -1.43
N GLY A 228 -6.94 -7.04 -2.65
CA GLY A 228 -7.04 -7.98 -3.76
C GLY A 228 -6.18 -9.22 -3.58
N THR A 229 -4.90 -9.02 -3.23
CA THR A 229 -3.96 -10.14 -3.04
C THR A 229 -4.33 -11.00 -1.84
N ALA A 230 -4.71 -10.39 -0.71
CA ALA A 230 -5.16 -11.12 0.47
C ALA A 230 -6.46 -11.89 0.24
N ALA A 231 -7.42 -11.33 -0.51
CA ALA A 231 -8.68 -11.99 -0.79
C ALA A 231 -8.55 -13.17 -1.76
N ALA A 232 -7.60 -13.12 -2.70
CA ALA A 232 -7.31 -14.25 -3.60
C ALA A 232 -6.78 -15.48 -2.84
N GLU A 233 -6.22 -15.29 -1.64
CA GLU A 233 -5.74 -16.37 -0.76
C GLU A 233 -6.84 -16.91 0.20
N THR A 234 -8.08 -16.43 0.10
CA THR A 234 -9.19 -16.91 0.96
C THR A 234 -9.83 -18.18 0.42
N ALA A 235 -10.51 -18.91 1.31
CA ALA A 235 -11.33 -20.06 0.92
C ALA A 235 -12.55 -19.64 0.07
N ASN A 236 -13.05 -18.40 0.21
CA ASN A 236 -14.22 -17.92 -0.52
C ASN A 236 -14.03 -16.50 -1.09
N PRO A 237 -13.23 -16.31 -2.15
CA PRO A 237 -12.96 -15.02 -2.77
C PRO A 237 -14.22 -14.31 -3.26
N ARG A 238 -15.21 -15.07 -3.79
CA ARG A 238 -16.46 -14.52 -4.31
C ARG A 238 -17.30 -13.76 -3.28
N ARG A 239 -17.20 -14.10 -1.99
CA ARG A 239 -17.87 -13.39 -0.89
C ARG A 239 -17.01 -12.33 -0.22
N VAL A 240 -15.72 -12.64 -0.03
CA VAL A 240 -14.82 -11.79 0.76
C VAL A 240 -14.41 -10.56 -0.04
N LEU A 241 -14.02 -10.72 -1.31
CA LEU A 241 -13.48 -9.63 -2.13
C LEU A 241 -14.51 -8.50 -2.37
N PRO A 242 -15.76 -8.78 -2.78
CA PRO A 242 -16.76 -7.72 -2.95
C PRO A 242 -17.06 -6.95 -1.67
N ARG A 243 -17.17 -7.63 -0.53
CA ARG A 243 -17.41 -6.98 0.77
C ARG A 243 -16.27 -6.08 1.19
N ALA A 244 -15.04 -6.57 1.02
CA ALA A 244 -13.85 -5.81 1.37
C ALA A 244 -13.71 -4.53 0.52
N ILE A 245 -13.90 -4.63 -0.81
CA ILE A 245 -13.80 -3.48 -1.72
C ILE A 245 -14.97 -2.50 -1.51
N ASN A 246 -16.20 -2.98 -1.36
CA ASN A 246 -17.36 -2.11 -1.16
C ASN A 246 -17.31 -1.33 0.17
N ALA A 247 -16.55 -1.81 1.15
CA ALA A 247 -16.36 -1.11 2.42
C ALA A 247 -15.30 0.02 2.32
N VAL A 248 -14.50 0.08 1.24
CA VAL A 248 -13.42 1.08 1.09
C VAL A 248 -13.91 2.52 1.15
N PRO A 249 -15.00 2.94 0.46
CA PRO A 249 -15.50 4.32 0.55
C PRO A 249 -15.84 4.74 1.98
N LEU A 250 -16.52 3.86 2.73
CA LEU A 250 -16.85 4.13 4.14
C LEU A 250 -15.60 4.25 5.00
N ARG A 251 -14.59 3.40 4.77
CA ARG A 251 -13.31 3.45 5.48
C ARG A 251 -12.57 4.74 5.22
N ILE A 252 -12.50 5.17 3.95
CA ILE A 252 -11.88 6.45 3.58
C ILE A 252 -12.62 7.60 4.26
N SER A 253 -13.95 7.61 4.20
CA SER A 253 -14.75 8.68 4.82
C SER A 253 -14.52 8.77 6.32
N ILE A 254 -14.47 7.67 7.04
CA ILE A 254 -14.28 7.66 8.50
C ILE A 254 -12.81 7.89 8.85
N PHE A 255 -11.91 7.04 8.37
CA PHE A 255 -10.53 7.01 8.88
C PHE A 255 -9.61 8.07 8.28
N TYR A 256 -9.91 8.55 7.06
CA TYR A 256 -9.12 9.60 6.44
C TYR A 256 -9.80 10.96 6.59
N ILE A 257 -10.99 11.14 6.00
CA ILE A 257 -11.68 12.42 6.03
C ILE A 257 -12.12 12.78 7.45
N GLY A 258 -12.69 11.84 8.20
CA GLY A 258 -13.10 12.06 9.60
C GLY A 258 -11.94 12.42 10.52
N ALA A 259 -10.78 11.75 10.38
CA ALA A 259 -9.60 12.08 11.18
C ALA A 259 -9.00 13.45 10.81
N LEU A 260 -8.90 13.77 9.52
CA LEU A 260 -8.42 15.08 9.05
C LEU A 260 -9.38 16.21 9.44
N LEU A 261 -10.69 15.96 9.39
CA LEU A 261 -11.68 16.90 9.89
C LEU A 261 -11.51 17.17 11.38
N ALA A 262 -11.33 16.11 12.19
CA ALA A 262 -11.08 16.26 13.63
C ALA A 262 -9.82 17.10 13.91
N ILE A 263 -8.75 16.94 13.12
CA ILE A 263 -7.56 17.77 13.22
C ILE A 263 -7.87 19.24 12.95
N LEU A 264 -8.51 19.52 11.81
CA LEU A 264 -8.72 20.87 11.31
C LEU A 264 -9.71 21.69 12.15
N VAL A 265 -10.68 21.05 12.81
CA VAL A 265 -11.64 21.76 13.70
C VAL A 265 -11.03 22.06 15.07
N VAL A 266 -10.00 21.32 15.50
CA VAL A 266 -9.33 21.54 16.80
C VAL A 266 -8.21 22.56 16.70
N VAL A 267 -7.45 22.54 15.60
CA VAL A 267 -6.28 23.40 15.40
C VAL A 267 -6.35 24.07 14.03
N PRO A 268 -6.17 25.40 13.95
CA PRO A 268 -6.11 26.13 12.68
C PRO A 268 -5.03 25.54 11.76
N TRP A 269 -5.37 25.33 10.49
CA TRP A 269 -4.52 24.63 9.52
C TRP A 269 -3.11 25.23 9.36
N ARG A 270 -2.95 26.54 9.58
CA ARG A 270 -1.68 27.27 9.47
C ARG A 270 -0.65 26.87 10.53
N GLN A 271 -1.08 26.23 11.61
CA GLN A 271 -0.17 25.80 12.68
C GLN A 271 0.49 24.45 12.38
N PHE A 272 0.02 23.73 11.36
CA PHE A 272 0.61 22.45 11.00
C PHE A 272 1.87 22.64 10.15
N ALA A 273 3.02 22.18 10.68
CA ALA A 273 4.28 22.14 9.96
C ALA A 273 4.31 20.92 9.02
N SER A 274 4.83 21.11 7.81
CA SER A 274 4.93 20.06 6.78
C SER A 274 5.74 18.82 7.20
N GLY A 275 6.51 18.92 8.25
CA GLY A 275 7.45 17.89 8.70
C GLY A 275 7.07 17.10 9.93
N GLN A 276 5.90 17.33 10.46
CA GLN A 276 5.41 16.67 11.68
C GLN A 276 4.07 16.00 11.44
N SER A 277 3.78 14.98 12.27
CA SER A 277 2.46 14.35 12.23
C SER A 277 1.38 15.29 12.74
N PRO A 278 0.37 15.64 11.94
CA PRO A 278 -0.74 16.47 12.43
C PRO A 278 -1.49 15.82 13.58
N PHE A 279 -1.50 14.50 13.64
CA PHE A 279 -2.12 13.72 14.71
C PHE A 279 -1.41 13.93 16.06
N VAL A 280 -0.08 13.94 16.07
CA VAL A 280 0.71 14.23 17.27
C VAL A 280 0.63 15.72 17.62
N MET A 281 0.72 16.58 16.59
CA MET A 281 0.67 18.04 16.76
C MET A 281 -0.65 18.50 17.36
N MET A 282 -1.78 17.95 16.94
CA MET A 282 -3.10 18.32 17.50
C MET A 282 -3.10 18.23 19.04
N PHE A 283 -2.60 17.13 19.59
CA PHE A 283 -2.55 16.98 21.05
C PHE A 283 -1.43 17.81 21.71
N SER A 284 -0.30 17.97 21.02
CA SER A 284 0.78 18.83 21.53
C SER A 284 0.35 20.29 21.61
N LEU A 285 -0.30 20.81 20.58
CA LEU A 285 -0.82 22.19 20.53
C LEU A 285 -2.01 22.39 21.48
N ALA A 286 -2.81 21.34 21.70
CA ALA A 286 -3.85 21.35 22.73
C ALA A 286 -3.30 21.26 24.17
N GLY A 287 -1.97 21.18 24.37
CA GLY A 287 -1.36 21.06 25.71
C GLY A 287 -1.50 19.66 26.34
N LEU A 288 -1.88 18.65 25.56
CA LEU A 288 -2.13 17.27 26.02
C LEU A 288 -0.90 16.36 25.73
N ALA A 289 0.24 16.65 26.35
CA ALA A 289 1.52 15.98 26.07
C ALA A 289 1.47 14.44 26.21
N ALA A 290 0.74 13.92 27.21
CA ALA A 290 0.57 12.48 27.38
C ALA A 290 -0.17 11.85 26.19
N ALA A 291 -1.24 12.49 25.69
CA ALA A 291 -1.98 12.03 24.52
C ALA A 291 -1.11 12.10 23.27
N ALA A 292 -0.30 13.16 23.09
CA ALA A 292 0.66 13.27 22.02
C ALA A 292 1.67 12.11 22.02
N SER A 293 2.20 11.73 23.18
CA SER A 293 3.10 10.56 23.33
C SER A 293 2.42 9.24 22.95
N VAL A 294 1.18 9.02 23.37
CA VAL A 294 0.41 7.81 22.99
C VAL A 294 0.20 7.75 21.49
N VAL A 295 -0.23 8.87 20.89
CA VAL A 295 -0.43 8.94 19.43
C VAL A 295 0.87 8.72 18.69
N ASN A 296 1.99 9.28 19.15
CA ASN A 296 3.31 9.06 18.55
C ASN A 296 3.68 7.56 18.55
N PHE A 297 3.42 6.84 19.65
CA PHE A 297 3.60 5.39 19.72
C PHE A 297 2.71 4.65 18.71
N VAL A 298 1.43 5.04 18.60
CA VAL A 298 0.51 4.46 17.62
C VAL A 298 1.01 4.66 16.19
N VAL A 299 1.56 5.83 15.87
CA VAL A 299 2.11 6.10 14.53
C VAL A 299 3.32 5.19 14.25
N ILE A 300 4.21 4.98 15.22
CA ILE A 300 5.33 4.03 15.08
C ILE A 300 4.81 2.60 14.83
N THR A 301 3.83 2.14 15.60
CA THR A 301 3.26 0.79 15.40
C THR A 301 2.55 0.67 14.05
N SER A 302 1.91 1.74 13.58
CA SER A 302 1.30 1.80 12.25
C SER A 302 2.33 1.70 11.13
N ALA A 303 3.43 2.42 11.24
CA ALA A 303 4.55 2.34 10.31
C ALA A 303 5.19 0.94 10.31
N ALA A 304 5.42 0.37 11.49
CA ALA A 304 5.94 -1.00 11.62
C ALA A 304 5.01 -2.05 10.99
N SER A 305 3.68 -1.90 11.13
CA SER A 305 2.69 -2.73 10.45
C SER A 305 2.79 -2.61 8.92
N SER A 306 2.98 -1.40 8.40
CA SER A 306 3.16 -1.18 6.95
C SER A 306 4.42 -1.88 6.44
N VAL A 307 5.56 -1.77 7.16
CA VAL A 307 6.79 -2.52 6.85
C VAL A 307 6.57 -4.03 6.89
N ASN A 308 5.82 -4.53 7.90
CA ASN A 308 5.51 -5.94 8.07
C ASN A 308 4.68 -6.48 6.89
N SER A 309 3.62 -5.79 6.51
CA SER A 309 2.78 -6.15 5.35
C SER A 309 3.55 -6.06 4.03
N GLY A 310 4.39 -5.03 3.87
CA GLY A 310 5.27 -4.85 2.71
C GLY A 310 6.29 -5.98 2.59
N LEU A 311 6.98 -6.35 3.68
CA LEU A 311 7.95 -7.43 3.67
C LEU A 311 7.31 -8.79 3.34
N PHE A 312 6.13 -9.06 3.90
CA PHE A 312 5.36 -10.25 3.57
C PHE A 312 4.96 -10.30 2.08
N SER A 313 4.44 -9.20 1.55
CA SER A 313 4.02 -9.09 0.16
C SER A 313 5.19 -9.21 -0.82
N THR A 314 6.32 -8.54 -0.55
CA THR A 314 7.53 -8.60 -1.38
C THR A 314 8.15 -9.98 -1.42
N GLY A 315 8.15 -10.70 -0.28
CA GLY A 315 8.63 -12.08 -0.22
C GLY A 315 7.84 -12.99 -1.17
N ARG A 316 6.52 -12.86 -1.20
CA ARG A 316 5.63 -13.63 -2.08
C ARG A 316 5.74 -13.23 -3.55
N THR A 317 5.82 -11.93 -3.82
CA THR A 317 6.00 -11.42 -5.18
C THR A 317 7.31 -11.91 -5.77
N LEU A 318 8.41 -11.84 -5.02
CA LEU A 318 9.71 -12.29 -5.49
C LEU A 318 9.78 -13.82 -5.65
N PHE A 319 9.08 -14.56 -4.78
CA PHE A 319 8.89 -16.00 -4.93
C PHE A 319 8.12 -16.32 -6.22
N GLY A 320 7.00 -15.65 -6.50
CA GLY A 320 6.20 -15.82 -7.72
C GLY A 320 7.02 -15.52 -8.98
N LEU A 321 7.72 -14.38 -9.01
CA LEU A 321 8.62 -14.02 -10.10
C LEU A 321 9.74 -15.08 -10.33
N ALA A 322 10.26 -15.65 -9.26
CA ALA A 322 11.27 -16.71 -9.38
C ALA A 322 10.66 -18.04 -9.85
N ASP A 323 9.42 -18.31 -9.46
CA ASP A 323 8.68 -19.50 -9.91
C ASP A 323 8.37 -19.42 -11.40
N GLU A 324 7.98 -18.26 -11.89
CA GLU A 324 7.77 -17.94 -13.31
C GLU A 324 9.08 -17.83 -14.12
N GLY A 325 10.25 -17.99 -13.50
CA GLY A 325 11.55 -17.84 -14.17
C GLY A 325 11.96 -16.39 -14.46
N SER A 326 11.23 -15.41 -13.92
CA SER A 326 11.45 -13.96 -14.04
C SER A 326 12.41 -13.40 -12.99
N ALA A 327 12.78 -14.19 -11.97
CA ALA A 327 13.75 -13.86 -10.95
C ALA A 327 14.72 -15.03 -10.68
N PRO A 328 15.84 -14.81 -9.96
CA PRO A 328 16.79 -15.87 -9.60
C PRO A 328 16.17 -17.03 -8.83
N SER A 329 16.54 -18.26 -9.17
CA SER A 329 15.98 -19.48 -8.60
C SER A 329 16.12 -19.65 -7.07
N PRO A 330 17.12 -19.09 -6.37
CA PRO A 330 17.18 -19.19 -4.90
C PRO A 330 15.95 -18.63 -4.19
N PHE A 331 15.26 -17.65 -4.78
CA PHE A 331 14.06 -17.03 -4.20
C PHE A 331 12.83 -17.95 -4.16
N ARG A 332 12.86 -19.11 -4.85
CA ARG A 332 11.85 -20.18 -4.76
C ARG A 332 11.99 -21.07 -3.50
N ARG A 333 13.07 -20.92 -2.74
CA ARG A 333 13.30 -21.77 -1.57
C ARG A 333 12.41 -21.36 -0.42
N LEU A 334 11.58 -22.29 0.04
CA LEU A 334 10.76 -22.13 1.24
C LEU A 334 11.49 -22.75 2.45
N ASN A 335 11.35 -22.12 3.61
CA ASN A 335 11.76 -22.70 4.87
C ASN A 335 10.72 -23.72 5.38
N ARG A 336 10.99 -24.39 6.54
CA ARG A 336 10.04 -25.34 7.16
C ARG A 336 8.68 -24.73 7.51
N GLY A 337 8.60 -23.41 7.67
CA GLY A 337 7.35 -22.65 7.91
C GLY A 337 6.56 -22.31 6.66
N GLY A 338 7.03 -22.69 5.46
CA GLY A 338 6.42 -22.32 4.17
C GLY A 338 6.68 -20.86 3.78
N VAL A 339 7.77 -20.27 4.28
CA VAL A 339 8.14 -18.85 4.06
C VAL A 339 9.31 -18.77 3.10
N PRO A 340 9.31 -17.85 2.10
CA PRO A 340 10.40 -17.66 1.14
C PRO A 340 11.58 -16.89 1.79
N GLY A 341 12.34 -17.56 2.65
CA GLY A 341 13.41 -16.95 3.46
C GLY A 341 14.42 -16.13 2.65
N PRO A 342 15.01 -16.66 1.56
CA PRO A 342 15.96 -15.91 0.75
C PRO A 342 15.37 -14.62 0.14
N ALA A 343 14.09 -14.64 -0.25
CA ALA A 343 13.40 -13.46 -0.77
C ALA A 343 13.19 -12.39 0.31
N LEU A 344 12.81 -12.81 1.53
CA LEU A 344 12.68 -11.90 2.68
C LEU A 344 14.02 -11.28 3.07
N LEU A 345 15.10 -12.08 3.10
CA LEU A 345 16.45 -11.60 3.43
C LEU A 345 16.93 -10.56 2.40
N ALA A 346 16.71 -10.81 1.11
CA ALA A 346 17.07 -9.87 0.06
C ALA A 346 16.29 -8.54 0.19
N THR A 347 15.00 -8.61 0.46
CA THR A 347 14.17 -7.43 0.70
C THR A 347 14.63 -6.67 1.95
N ALA A 348 14.85 -7.38 3.07
CA ALA A 348 15.30 -6.76 4.32
C ALA A 348 16.67 -6.08 4.18
N ALA A 349 17.59 -6.66 3.42
CA ALA A 349 18.88 -6.03 3.11
C ALA A 349 18.70 -4.70 2.36
N LEU A 350 17.74 -4.63 1.44
CA LEU A 350 17.41 -3.38 0.73
C LEU A 350 16.71 -2.37 1.64
N LEU A 351 15.87 -2.79 2.59
CA LEU A 351 15.27 -1.87 3.57
C LEU A 351 16.32 -1.17 4.44
N LEU A 352 17.48 -1.80 4.68
CA LEU A 352 18.58 -1.16 5.40
C LEU A 352 19.23 0.02 4.64
N THR A 353 18.91 0.22 3.35
CA THR A 353 19.29 1.43 2.62
C THR A 353 18.67 2.70 3.21
N SER A 354 17.63 2.58 4.05
CA SER A 354 17.11 3.67 4.86
C SER A 354 18.19 4.33 5.72
N ILE A 355 19.17 3.57 6.21
CA ILE A 355 20.25 4.08 7.08
C ILE A 355 21.13 5.09 6.34
N PRO A 356 21.86 4.76 5.26
CA PRO A 356 22.66 5.73 4.54
C PRO A 356 21.83 6.91 4.01
N LEU A 357 20.58 6.67 3.62
CA LEU A 357 19.70 7.72 3.10
C LEU A 357 19.41 8.81 4.15
N LEU A 358 19.22 8.44 5.42
CA LEU A 358 19.05 9.37 6.54
C LEU A 358 20.25 10.30 6.75
N TYR A 359 21.47 9.82 6.46
CA TYR A 359 22.70 10.62 6.58
C TYR A 359 22.97 11.48 5.34
N VAL A 360 22.67 10.98 4.15
CA VAL A 360 22.90 11.71 2.89
C VAL A 360 21.96 12.89 2.74
N HIS A 361 20.67 12.71 3.06
CA HIS A 361 19.68 13.79 2.96
C HIS A 361 19.77 14.84 4.08
N GLY A 362 20.44 14.54 5.19
CA GLY A 362 20.55 15.44 6.35
C GLY A 362 19.20 15.78 7.03
N SER A 363 18.07 15.30 6.48
CA SER A 363 16.71 15.57 6.96
C SER A 363 15.82 14.34 6.79
N VAL A 364 15.17 13.92 7.88
CA VAL A 364 14.15 12.83 7.88
C VAL A 364 13.01 13.16 6.92
N ILE A 365 12.58 14.43 6.90
CA ILE A 365 11.45 14.90 6.10
C ILE A 365 11.78 14.88 4.61
N GLY A 366 12.95 15.36 4.22
CA GLY A 366 13.40 15.35 2.82
C GLY A 366 13.50 13.92 2.28
N ALA A 367 14.14 13.01 3.04
CA ALA A 367 14.22 11.59 2.70
C ALA A 367 12.83 10.94 2.59
N PHE A 368 11.95 11.17 3.57
CA PHE A 368 10.58 10.67 3.54
C PHE A 368 9.81 11.17 2.32
N THR A 369 9.88 12.47 2.03
CA THR A 369 9.17 13.06 0.88
C THR A 369 9.62 12.45 -0.45
N LEU A 370 10.94 12.34 -0.67
CA LEU A 370 11.47 11.71 -1.89
C LEU A 370 10.96 10.28 -2.05
N LEU A 371 11.07 9.49 -1.00
CA LEU A 371 10.65 8.08 -1.01
C LEU A 371 9.15 7.92 -1.25
N THR A 372 8.32 8.76 -0.62
CA THR A 372 6.87 8.69 -0.77
C THR A 372 6.41 9.06 -2.18
N ILE A 373 7.09 10.00 -2.85
CA ILE A 373 6.80 10.35 -4.24
C ILE A 373 7.20 9.22 -5.18
N VAL A 374 8.42 8.67 -5.04
CA VAL A 374 8.87 7.53 -5.87
C VAL A 374 7.96 6.32 -5.67
N SER A 375 7.59 6.02 -4.43
CA SER A 375 6.63 4.95 -4.11
C SER A 375 5.28 5.18 -4.80
N SER A 376 4.72 6.39 -4.68
CA SER A 376 3.44 6.76 -5.31
C SER A 376 3.46 6.56 -6.82
N LEU A 377 4.55 6.95 -7.50
CA LEU A 377 4.72 6.75 -8.95
C LEU A 377 4.71 5.26 -9.32
N LEU A 378 5.42 4.43 -8.57
CA LEU A 378 5.47 2.99 -8.80
C LEU A 378 4.11 2.33 -8.57
N PHE A 379 3.38 2.72 -7.51
CA PHE A 379 2.03 2.21 -7.26
C PHE A 379 1.03 2.71 -8.30
N MET A 380 1.09 3.97 -8.71
CA MET A 380 0.25 4.48 -9.82
C MET A 380 0.50 3.71 -11.12
N PHE A 381 1.75 3.33 -11.41
CA PHE A 381 2.05 2.46 -12.54
C PHE A 381 1.34 1.09 -12.40
N VAL A 382 1.44 0.43 -11.24
CA VAL A 382 0.77 -0.86 -10.97
C VAL A 382 -0.75 -0.70 -11.11
N TRP A 383 -1.33 0.35 -10.52
CA TRP A 383 -2.77 0.63 -10.62
C TRP A 383 -3.21 0.96 -12.05
N ALA A 384 -2.39 1.69 -12.82
CA ALA A 384 -2.65 1.92 -14.23
C ALA A 384 -2.64 0.61 -15.02
N MET A 385 -1.71 -0.30 -14.74
CA MET A 385 -1.65 -1.61 -15.39
C MET A 385 -2.87 -2.49 -15.05
N ILE A 386 -3.44 -2.38 -13.84
CA ILE A 386 -4.72 -3.01 -13.48
C ILE A 386 -5.84 -2.47 -14.38
N ILE A 387 -5.94 -1.16 -14.55
CA ILE A 387 -6.95 -0.52 -15.40
C ILE A 387 -6.77 -0.89 -16.86
N VAL A 388 -5.53 -0.91 -17.39
CA VAL A 388 -5.24 -1.32 -18.77
C VAL A 388 -5.60 -2.80 -18.99
N SER A 389 -5.28 -3.67 -18.02
CA SER A 389 -5.70 -5.08 -18.04
C SER A 389 -7.22 -5.20 -18.09
N TYR A 390 -7.94 -4.39 -17.31
CA TYR A 390 -9.41 -4.37 -17.33
C TYR A 390 -9.97 -3.92 -18.69
N LEU A 391 -9.37 -2.90 -19.34
CA LEU A 391 -9.77 -2.47 -20.69
C LEU A 391 -9.60 -3.59 -21.73
N VAL A 392 -8.49 -4.36 -21.65
CA VAL A 392 -8.26 -5.51 -22.53
C VAL A 392 -9.23 -6.65 -22.22
N TYR A 393 -9.46 -6.94 -20.93
CA TYR A 393 -10.45 -7.93 -20.50
C TYR A 393 -11.85 -7.61 -21.07
N ARG A 394 -12.31 -6.36 -20.98
CA ARG A 394 -13.60 -5.91 -21.50
C ARG A 394 -13.72 -6.11 -23.01
N ARG A 395 -12.61 -6.00 -23.75
CA ARG A 395 -12.60 -6.20 -25.22
C ARG A 395 -12.53 -7.67 -25.62
N ARG A 396 -11.70 -8.48 -24.92
CA ARG A 396 -11.42 -9.86 -25.32
C ARG A 396 -12.37 -10.87 -24.72
N HIS A 397 -12.89 -10.62 -23.52
CA HIS A 397 -13.70 -11.57 -22.72
C HIS A 397 -15.09 -11.02 -22.42
N GLN A 398 -15.81 -10.57 -23.45
CA GLN A 398 -17.14 -9.95 -23.29
C GLN A 398 -18.14 -10.87 -22.59
N GLN A 399 -18.10 -12.19 -22.85
CA GLN A 399 -18.98 -13.17 -22.19
C GLN A 399 -18.69 -13.26 -20.70
N ARG A 400 -17.41 -13.41 -20.29
CA ARG A 400 -17.02 -13.44 -18.88
C ARG A 400 -17.43 -12.17 -18.13
N HIS A 401 -17.36 -11.02 -18.80
CA HIS A 401 -17.86 -9.78 -18.25
C HIS A 401 -19.39 -9.76 -18.11
N ALA A 402 -20.12 -10.29 -19.11
CA ALA A 402 -21.56 -10.38 -19.07
C ALA A 402 -22.06 -11.32 -17.94
N ASP A 403 -21.29 -12.34 -17.61
CA ASP A 403 -21.58 -13.29 -16.53
C ASP A 403 -21.04 -12.85 -15.17
N SER A 404 -20.27 -11.73 -15.11
CA SER A 404 -19.66 -11.24 -13.88
C SER A 404 -20.71 -10.80 -12.85
N ILE A 405 -20.64 -11.36 -11.65
CA ILE A 405 -21.45 -10.98 -10.49
C ILE A 405 -20.98 -9.68 -9.81
N TYR A 406 -19.78 -9.20 -10.17
CA TYR A 406 -19.14 -8.05 -9.53
C TYR A 406 -18.56 -7.08 -10.56
N ARG A 407 -19.42 -6.43 -11.33
CA ARG A 407 -19.01 -5.51 -12.40
C ARG A 407 -18.51 -4.17 -11.87
N MET A 408 -17.49 -3.61 -12.51
CA MET A 408 -17.03 -2.25 -12.25
C MET A 408 -18.09 -1.23 -12.72
N PRO A 409 -18.57 -0.33 -11.85
CA PRO A 409 -19.50 0.74 -12.26
C PRO A 409 -18.87 1.68 -13.30
N ALA A 410 -19.69 2.24 -14.18
CA ALA A 410 -19.29 3.14 -15.27
C ALA A 410 -18.24 2.56 -16.26
N GLY A 411 -17.76 1.33 -16.04
CA GLY A 411 -16.99 0.53 -16.98
C GLY A 411 -15.82 1.27 -17.64
N VAL A 412 -15.79 1.25 -18.99
CA VAL A 412 -14.68 1.80 -19.79
C VAL A 412 -14.50 3.31 -19.60
N ALA A 413 -15.58 4.09 -19.44
CA ALA A 413 -15.48 5.54 -19.23
C ALA A 413 -14.71 5.87 -17.94
N MET A 414 -14.99 5.15 -16.86
CA MET A 414 -14.28 5.33 -15.59
C MET A 414 -12.82 4.89 -15.69
N CYS A 415 -12.48 3.88 -16.49
CA CYS A 415 -11.08 3.51 -16.73
C CYS A 415 -10.29 4.70 -17.31
N TRP A 416 -10.84 5.38 -18.30
CA TRP A 416 -10.19 6.55 -18.87
C TRP A 416 -10.13 7.72 -17.90
N ALA A 417 -11.16 7.93 -17.07
CA ALA A 417 -11.15 8.93 -16.04
C ALA A 417 -10.05 8.67 -14.98
N VAL A 418 -9.87 7.40 -14.55
CA VAL A 418 -8.78 7.02 -13.63
C VAL A 418 -7.41 7.25 -14.26
N LEU A 419 -7.20 6.86 -15.53
CA LEU A 419 -5.93 7.10 -16.21
C LEU A 419 -5.65 8.60 -16.40
N ALA A 420 -6.67 9.41 -16.73
CA ALA A 420 -6.55 10.86 -16.79
C ALA A 420 -6.22 11.47 -15.42
N PHE A 421 -6.82 10.95 -14.34
CA PHE A 421 -6.48 11.36 -12.98
C PHE A 421 -5.03 11.04 -12.63
N PHE A 422 -4.52 9.86 -12.98
CA PHE A 422 -3.10 9.54 -12.76
C PHE A 422 -2.17 10.44 -13.58
N ALA A 423 -2.51 10.72 -14.83
CA ALA A 423 -1.77 11.70 -15.64
C ALA A 423 -1.78 13.10 -15.00
N PHE A 424 -2.91 13.52 -14.44
CA PHE A 424 -3.02 14.76 -13.67
C PHE A 424 -2.09 14.74 -12.45
N VAL A 425 -2.10 13.67 -11.63
CA VAL A 425 -1.21 13.57 -10.46
C VAL A 425 0.26 13.61 -10.88
N ILE A 426 0.64 12.88 -11.94
CA ILE A 426 2.02 12.91 -12.49
C ILE A 426 2.38 14.33 -12.94
N TRP A 427 1.46 15.04 -13.58
CA TRP A 427 1.66 16.43 -13.97
C TRP A 427 1.90 17.32 -12.74
N THR A 428 1.16 17.14 -11.63
CA THR A 428 1.40 17.94 -10.41
C THR A 428 2.82 17.76 -9.86
N LEU A 429 3.40 16.57 -10.01
CA LEU A 429 4.78 16.29 -9.58
C LEU A 429 5.83 17.02 -10.41
N SER A 430 5.49 17.46 -11.63
CA SER A 430 6.39 18.24 -12.48
C SER A 430 6.45 19.74 -12.12
N THR A 431 5.51 20.22 -11.29
CA THR A 431 5.38 21.66 -10.98
C THR A 431 6.36 22.15 -9.93
N GLU A 432 6.92 21.27 -9.11
CA GLU A 432 7.90 21.60 -8.07
C GLU A 432 9.23 20.89 -8.35
N ARG A 433 10.34 21.57 -8.10
CA ARG A 433 11.69 21.06 -8.40
C ARG A 433 12.02 19.76 -7.65
N GLU A 434 11.65 19.69 -6.36
CA GLU A 434 11.93 18.50 -5.53
C GLU A 434 11.20 17.28 -6.03
N THR A 435 9.92 17.43 -6.39
CA THR A 435 9.08 16.33 -6.89
C THR A 435 9.45 15.93 -8.32
N ALA A 436 9.88 16.90 -9.15
CA ALA A 436 10.35 16.64 -10.51
C ALA A 436 11.63 15.78 -10.53
N ILE A 437 12.52 15.94 -9.55
CA ILE A 437 13.72 15.07 -9.40
C ILE A 437 13.27 13.62 -9.14
N ALA A 438 12.31 13.41 -8.22
CA ALA A 438 11.76 12.08 -7.98
C ALA A 438 11.11 11.47 -9.23
N LEU A 439 10.38 12.30 -10.00
CA LEU A 439 9.77 11.88 -11.26
C LEU A 439 10.81 11.40 -12.28
N ALA A 440 12.00 12.02 -12.33
CA ALA A 440 13.06 11.64 -13.27
C ALA A 440 13.65 10.24 -13.00
N TRP A 441 13.52 9.69 -11.80
CA TRP A 441 13.95 8.33 -11.47
C TRP A 441 13.05 7.24 -12.06
N PHE A 442 11.79 7.55 -12.33
CA PHE A 442 10.83 6.57 -12.82
C PHE A 442 11.17 6.03 -14.23
N PRO A 443 11.51 6.85 -15.24
CA PRO A 443 11.98 6.35 -16.53
C PRO A 443 13.24 5.49 -16.43
N LEU A 444 14.17 5.82 -15.52
CA LEU A 444 15.35 5.00 -15.26
C LEU A 444 14.97 3.60 -14.78
N TRP A 445 14.02 3.50 -13.84
CA TRP A 445 13.49 2.23 -13.38
C TRP A 445 12.90 1.41 -14.52
N LEU A 446 12.06 2.02 -15.38
CA LEU A 446 11.48 1.35 -16.53
C LEU A 446 12.56 0.89 -17.53
N ALA A 447 13.64 1.67 -17.72
CA ALA A 447 14.76 1.27 -18.56
C ALA A 447 15.50 0.05 -17.98
N VAL A 448 15.74 0.01 -16.67
CA VAL A 448 16.32 -1.16 -15.98
C VAL A 448 15.44 -2.40 -16.20
N LEU A 449 14.12 -2.26 -16.06
CA LEU A 449 13.19 -3.36 -16.29
C LEU A 449 13.18 -3.79 -17.77
N ALA A 450 13.25 -2.85 -18.71
CA ALA A 450 13.31 -3.17 -20.13
C ALA A 450 14.57 -3.99 -20.47
N VAL A 451 15.73 -3.61 -19.94
CA VAL A 451 16.97 -4.38 -20.11
C VAL A 451 16.83 -5.77 -19.47
N GLY A 452 16.33 -5.85 -18.23
CA GLY A 452 16.07 -7.12 -17.54
C GLY A 452 15.14 -8.04 -18.36
N TRP A 453 14.05 -7.48 -18.90
CA TRP A 453 13.11 -8.21 -19.76
C TRP A 453 13.77 -8.73 -21.04
N LEU A 454 14.57 -7.90 -21.73
CA LEU A 454 15.27 -8.30 -22.95
C LEU A 454 16.23 -9.48 -22.71
N ILE A 455 16.82 -9.57 -21.51
CA ILE A 455 17.69 -10.68 -21.11
C ILE A 455 16.85 -11.94 -20.81
N ILE A 456 15.77 -11.80 -20.02
CA ILE A 456 14.99 -12.93 -19.50
C ILE A 456 14.13 -13.56 -20.59
N ARG A 457 13.49 -12.78 -21.46
CA ARG A 457 12.62 -13.29 -22.53
C ARG A 457 13.30 -14.26 -23.49
N ARG A 458 14.64 -14.21 -23.59
CA ARG A 458 15.43 -15.08 -24.46
C ARG A 458 15.80 -16.42 -23.80
N ARG A 459 15.50 -16.59 -22.50
CA ARG A 459 15.84 -17.81 -21.77
C ARG A 459 14.82 -18.92 -22.05
N PRO A 460 15.21 -20.11 -22.50
CA PRO A 460 14.29 -21.22 -22.80
C PRO A 460 13.39 -21.57 -21.61
N ARG A 461 13.95 -21.51 -20.39
CA ARG A 461 13.23 -21.76 -19.15
C ARG A 461 12.05 -20.81 -18.98
N HIS A 462 12.19 -19.51 -19.29
CA HIS A 462 11.11 -18.54 -19.16
C HIS A 462 9.94 -18.88 -20.10
N THR A 463 10.24 -19.25 -21.36
CA THR A 463 9.22 -19.64 -22.34
C THR A 463 8.44 -20.87 -21.89
N GLU A 464 9.12 -21.89 -21.37
CA GLU A 464 8.48 -23.11 -20.88
C GLU A 464 7.63 -22.84 -19.65
N THR A 465 8.12 -22.04 -18.70
CA THR A 465 7.36 -21.67 -17.49
C THR A 465 6.13 -20.85 -17.82
N TYR A 466 6.24 -19.89 -18.75
CA TYR A 466 5.08 -19.11 -19.21
C TYR A 466 4.02 -19.97 -19.92
N ARG A 467 4.44 -20.97 -20.69
CA ARG A 467 3.54 -21.95 -21.30
C ARG A 467 2.76 -22.75 -20.25
N ARG A 468 3.42 -23.18 -19.18
CA ARG A 468 2.78 -23.86 -18.03
C ARG A 468 1.79 -22.94 -17.34
N PHE A 469 2.17 -21.70 -17.08
CA PHE A 469 1.29 -20.67 -16.55
C PHE A 469 0.02 -20.52 -17.38
N GLN A 470 0.12 -20.41 -18.71
CA GLN A 470 -1.06 -20.32 -19.58
C GLN A 470 -1.97 -21.55 -19.48
N ILE A 471 -1.40 -22.74 -19.36
CA ILE A 471 -2.19 -23.98 -19.16
C ILE A 471 -2.93 -23.92 -17.82
N GLU A 472 -2.27 -23.47 -16.74
CA GLU A 472 -2.89 -23.31 -15.40
C GLU A 472 -4.03 -22.29 -15.44
N MET A 473 -3.84 -21.13 -16.07
CA MET A 473 -4.85 -20.08 -16.17
C MET A 473 -6.10 -20.51 -16.98
N ASN A 474 -5.96 -21.45 -17.90
CA ASN A 474 -7.05 -21.97 -18.71
C ASN A 474 -7.69 -23.26 -18.15
N ARG A 475 -7.24 -23.76 -16.99
CA ARG A 475 -7.89 -24.91 -16.36
C ARG A 475 -9.29 -24.53 -15.86
N PRO A 476 -10.31 -25.38 -16.11
CA PRO A 476 -11.60 -25.22 -15.45
C PRO A 476 -11.41 -25.28 -13.93
N VAL A 477 -11.94 -24.29 -13.22
CA VAL A 477 -11.98 -24.35 -11.75
C VAL A 477 -13.20 -25.19 -11.37
N ASP A 478 -12.99 -26.42 -10.88
CA ASP A 478 -14.06 -27.24 -10.34
C ASP A 478 -14.72 -26.54 -9.16
N GLN A 479 -15.97 -26.16 -9.32
CA GLN A 479 -16.74 -25.41 -8.32
C GLN A 479 -16.93 -26.19 -7.01
N GLU A 480 -16.89 -27.53 -7.06
CA GLU A 480 -17.03 -28.41 -5.89
C GLU A 480 -15.81 -28.38 -4.95
N THR A 481 -14.60 -28.15 -5.48
CA THR A 481 -13.39 -28.12 -4.65
C THR A 481 -13.29 -26.88 -3.76
N VAL A 482 -14.01 -25.80 -4.11
CA VAL A 482 -14.02 -24.56 -3.33
C VAL A 482 -14.98 -24.66 -2.12
N GLU A 483 -16.00 -25.50 -2.19
CA GLU A 483 -16.96 -25.69 -1.08
C GLU A 483 -16.48 -26.72 -0.04
N LEU A 484 -15.61 -27.66 -0.40
CA LEU A 484 -15.14 -28.74 0.48
C LEU A 484 -14.00 -28.35 1.43
N VAL A 485 -13.39 -27.16 1.28
CA VAL A 485 -12.33 -26.63 2.17
C VAL A 485 -12.92 -25.64 3.18
N GLY A 486 -14.13 -25.86 3.65
CA GLY A 486 -14.68 -25.17 4.82
C GLY A 486 -13.98 -25.64 6.10
N PRO A 487 -13.82 -24.78 7.11
CA PRO A 487 -13.12 -25.15 8.34
C PRO A 487 -13.88 -26.24 9.09
N ARG A 488 -13.19 -27.36 9.34
CA ARG A 488 -13.51 -28.22 10.49
C ARG A 488 -12.92 -27.62 11.76
#